data_2776fdd5cf66e7c4cc561cbda97ae84a
#
_entry.id   2776fdd5cf66e7c4cc561cbda97ae84a
#
_cell.length_a   1.000
_cell.length_b   1.000
_cell.length_c   1.000
_cell.angle_alpha   90.00
_cell.angle_beta   90.00
_cell.angle_gamma   90.00
#
_symmetry.space_group_name_H-M   'P 1'
#
loop_
_entity.id
_entity.type
_entity.pdbx_description
1 polymer ?
#
loop_
_entity_poly.entity_id
_entity_poly.type
_entity_poly.pdbx_seq_one_letter_code
_entity_poly.pdbx_strand_id
1 'polypeptide(L)'
;EETRKDSLHACSIEDILALLAHIPPQDYADLRLIIFRQPKRKEEILRSAWGRLIYSYEFEGNHEPAIILEAVDYTRQLKWSKHLKPDRQAELERLRADGHQIEEDKRYFTAQYDPRFVRQTQLYRTLPHEIGHYVQYLETVVRPAQPDESSDEWYRRDDAYFAIPTNEKEAFAHRYADRFCEDMKERGLIPFAPLHPTWE
;
A
#
# COMPACT_ATOMS: atom_id res chain seq x y z
N GLU A 1 -8.92 10.85 -8.59
CA GLU A 1 -9.20 12.26 -8.20
C GLU A 1 -8.20 13.19 -8.88
N GLU A 2 -8.60 14.43 -9.16
CA GLU A 2 -7.68 15.45 -9.63
C GLU A 2 -6.63 15.76 -8.58
N THR A 3 -5.37 15.86 -8.99
CA THR A 3 -4.26 16.20 -8.11
C THR A 3 -4.05 17.71 -8.02
N ARG A 4 -3.44 18.17 -6.94
CA ARG A 4 -2.95 19.55 -6.84
C ARG A 4 -1.82 19.79 -7.84
N LYS A 5 -1.57 21.06 -8.18
CA LYS A 5 -0.62 21.50 -9.20
C LYS A 5 0.76 20.81 -9.13
N ASP A 6 1.28 20.61 -7.92
CA ASP A 6 2.62 20.07 -7.69
C ASP A 6 2.59 18.60 -7.20
N SER A 7 1.42 17.98 -7.25
CA SER A 7 1.20 16.58 -6.88
C SER A 7 0.86 15.76 -8.11
N LEU A 8 1.31 14.50 -8.13
CA LEU A 8 0.90 13.53 -9.13
C LEU A 8 0.87 12.12 -8.56
N HIS A 9 0.21 11.22 -9.26
CA HIS A 9 0.26 9.79 -9.00
C HIS A 9 1.45 9.17 -9.73
N ALA A 10 2.28 8.41 -9.00
CA ALA A 10 3.47 7.80 -9.57
C ALA A 10 3.16 6.54 -10.40
N CYS A 11 2.05 5.88 -10.14
CA CYS A 11 1.58 4.72 -10.90
C CYS A 11 0.46 5.14 -11.85
N SER A 12 0.42 4.54 -13.02
CA SER A 12 -0.74 4.59 -13.92
C SER A 12 -1.76 3.48 -13.58
N ILE A 13 -2.94 3.54 -14.17
CA ILE A 13 -3.93 2.46 -14.07
C ILE A 13 -3.36 1.18 -14.70
N GLU A 14 -2.67 1.32 -15.83
CA GLU A 14 -2.05 0.21 -16.56
C GLU A 14 -0.94 -0.46 -15.74
N ASP A 15 -0.15 0.30 -14.98
CA ASP A 15 0.83 -0.24 -14.04
C ASP A 15 0.17 -1.15 -12.99
N ILE A 16 -0.94 -0.68 -12.41
CA ILE A 16 -1.69 -1.44 -11.41
C ILE A 16 -2.28 -2.72 -12.02
N LEU A 17 -2.93 -2.61 -13.17
CA LEU A 17 -3.53 -3.77 -13.85
C LEU A 17 -2.48 -4.79 -14.25
N ALA A 18 -1.30 -4.34 -14.72
CA ALA A 18 -0.19 -5.23 -15.05
C ALA A 18 0.31 -6.01 -13.84
N LEU A 19 0.40 -5.38 -12.66
CA LEU A 19 0.78 -6.09 -11.43
C LEU A 19 -0.31 -7.04 -10.96
N LEU A 20 -1.58 -6.60 -10.94
CA LEU A 20 -2.72 -7.40 -10.50
C LEU A 20 -2.90 -8.67 -11.33
N ALA A 21 -2.55 -8.65 -12.62
CA ALA A 21 -2.59 -9.82 -13.49
C ALA A 21 -1.72 -10.99 -12.99
N HIS A 22 -0.79 -10.74 -12.08
CA HIS A 22 0.08 -11.75 -11.48
C HIS A 22 -0.31 -12.15 -10.05
N ILE A 23 -1.25 -11.45 -9.43
CA ILE A 23 -1.78 -11.80 -8.12
C ILE A 23 -2.88 -12.85 -8.29
N PRO A 24 -2.91 -13.91 -7.45
CA PRO A 24 -3.96 -14.92 -7.53
C PRO A 24 -5.36 -14.27 -7.42
N PRO A 25 -6.28 -14.53 -8.35
CA PRO A 25 -7.61 -13.89 -8.35
C PRO A 25 -8.37 -14.03 -7.02
N GLN A 26 -8.20 -15.16 -6.33
CA GLN A 26 -8.84 -15.40 -5.02
C GLN A 26 -8.32 -14.47 -3.91
N ASP A 27 -7.19 -13.80 -4.11
CA ASP A 27 -6.58 -12.92 -3.12
C ASP A 27 -7.14 -11.48 -3.18
N TYR A 28 -7.83 -11.15 -4.28
CA TYR A 28 -8.48 -9.83 -4.44
C TYR A 28 -9.89 -9.89 -5.05
N ALA A 29 -10.53 -11.09 -5.08
CA ALA A 29 -11.79 -11.32 -5.81
C ALA A 29 -12.89 -10.30 -5.52
N ASP A 30 -13.03 -9.84 -4.27
CA ASP A 30 -14.03 -8.86 -3.87
C ASP A 30 -13.46 -7.45 -3.68
N LEU A 31 -12.17 -7.26 -3.95
CA LEU A 31 -11.52 -5.96 -3.95
C LEU A 31 -11.75 -5.28 -5.31
N ARG A 32 -12.81 -4.50 -5.42
CA ARG A 32 -13.22 -3.88 -6.69
C ARG A 32 -12.68 -2.48 -6.90
N LEU A 33 -12.19 -1.84 -5.82
CA LEU A 33 -11.82 -0.44 -5.84
C LEU A 33 -10.33 -0.26 -5.55
N ILE A 34 -9.62 0.31 -6.51
CA ILE A 34 -8.30 0.93 -6.28
C ILE A 34 -8.45 2.41 -6.61
N ILE A 35 -8.23 3.26 -5.62
CA ILE A 35 -8.54 4.68 -5.68
C ILE A 35 -7.25 5.48 -5.66
N PHE A 36 -7.01 6.23 -6.71
CA PHE A 36 -5.99 7.26 -6.74
C PHE A 36 -6.52 8.52 -6.05
N ARG A 37 -5.97 8.87 -4.88
CA ARG A 37 -6.46 9.95 -4.03
C ARG A 37 -5.41 11.04 -3.83
N GLN A 38 -5.86 12.28 -3.84
CA GLN A 38 -5.05 13.40 -3.37
C GLN A 38 -5.23 13.54 -1.84
N PRO A 39 -4.21 13.28 -1.01
CA PRO A 39 -4.34 13.41 0.43
C PRO A 39 -4.55 14.88 0.84
N LYS A 40 -5.24 15.11 1.96
CA LYS A 40 -5.36 16.45 2.53
C LYS A 40 -4.00 16.91 3.05
N ARG A 41 -3.71 18.22 2.98
CA ARG A 41 -2.42 18.78 3.45
C ARG A 41 -2.04 18.38 4.88
N LYS A 42 -3.03 18.26 5.77
CA LYS A 42 -2.81 17.82 7.16
C LYS A 42 -2.40 16.34 7.23
N GLU A 43 -2.96 15.50 6.37
CA GLU A 43 -2.62 14.06 6.31
C GLU A 43 -1.19 13.86 5.82
N GLU A 44 -0.76 14.62 4.80
CA GLU A 44 0.61 14.59 4.29
C GLU A 44 1.66 14.94 5.35
N ILE A 45 1.31 15.85 6.27
CA ILE A 45 2.23 16.28 7.35
C ILE A 45 2.27 15.24 8.48
N LEU A 46 1.12 14.70 8.86
CA LEU A 46 0.98 13.84 10.04
C LEU A 46 1.29 12.37 9.75
N ARG A 47 0.96 11.91 8.56
CA ARG A 47 1.14 10.52 8.12
C ARG A 47 1.36 10.50 6.61
N SER A 48 2.59 10.58 6.18
CA SER A 48 2.93 10.22 4.80
C SER A 48 2.74 8.71 4.62
N ALA A 49 1.59 8.30 4.11
CA ALA A 49 1.33 6.94 3.71
C ALA A 49 1.38 6.88 2.18
N TRP A 50 1.95 5.82 1.63
CA TRP A 50 2.01 5.59 0.19
C TRP A 50 0.67 5.06 -0.34
N GLY A 51 -0.08 4.37 0.52
CA GLY A 51 -1.40 3.82 0.30
C GLY A 51 -1.96 3.22 1.59
N ARG A 52 -3.17 2.70 1.51
CA ARG A 52 -3.86 2.02 2.61
C ARG A 52 -5.03 1.19 2.14
N LEU A 53 -5.30 0.08 2.81
CA LEU A 53 -6.55 -0.66 2.70
C LEU A 53 -7.63 -0.01 3.57
N ILE A 54 -8.85 0.09 3.04
CA ILE A 54 -10.07 0.43 3.76
C ILE A 54 -11.05 -0.72 3.55
N TYR A 55 -11.45 -1.39 4.62
CA TYR A 55 -12.32 -2.58 4.56
C TYR A 55 -13.77 -2.24 4.21
N SER A 56 -14.20 -1.01 4.49
CA SER A 56 -15.57 -0.53 4.24
C SER A 56 -15.50 0.91 3.73
N TYR A 57 -15.23 1.06 2.44
CA TYR A 57 -15.21 2.36 1.75
C TYR A 57 -16.56 2.63 1.13
N GLU A 58 -17.16 3.79 1.41
CA GLU A 58 -18.43 4.20 0.82
C GLU A 58 -18.20 4.71 -0.60
N PHE A 59 -18.77 4.01 -1.57
CA PHE A 59 -18.73 4.38 -2.98
C PHE A 59 -20.08 4.12 -3.62
N GLU A 60 -20.68 5.16 -4.21
CA GLU A 60 -22.00 5.11 -4.88
C GLU A 60 -23.11 4.49 -4.01
N GLY A 61 -23.08 4.76 -2.70
CA GLY A 61 -24.05 4.25 -1.73
C GLY A 61 -23.83 2.81 -1.28
N ASN A 62 -22.77 2.15 -1.73
CA ASN A 62 -22.33 0.83 -1.29
C ASN A 62 -21.09 0.93 -0.39
N HIS A 63 -20.89 -0.07 0.44
CA HIS A 63 -19.68 -0.22 1.25
C HIS A 63 -18.86 -1.40 0.74
N GLU A 64 -17.68 -1.12 0.21
CA GLU A 64 -16.82 -2.12 -0.40
C GLU A 64 -15.37 -1.96 0.07
N PRO A 65 -14.56 -3.04 0.10
CA PRO A 65 -13.14 -2.91 0.36
C PRO A 65 -12.45 -2.12 -0.76
N ALA A 66 -11.55 -1.22 -0.38
CA ALA A 66 -10.81 -0.39 -1.32
C ALA A 66 -9.35 -0.23 -0.92
N ILE A 67 -8.44 -0.24 -1.88
CA ILE A 67 -7.06 0.21 -1.68
C ILE A 67 -6.94 1.63 -2.21
N ILE A 68 -6.46 2.53 -1.36
CA ILE A 68 -6.15 3.91 -1.73
C ILE A 68 -4.65 3.99 -2.03
N LEU A 69 -4.28 4.59 -3.16
CA LEU A 69 -2.93 5.01 -3.47
C LEU A 69 -2.87 6.55 -3.47
N GLU A 70 -1.95 7.09 -2.69
CA GLU A 70 -1.88 8.53 -2.45
C GLU A 70 -1.02 9.24 -3.51
N ALA A 71 -1.51 10.38 -4.02
CA ALA A 71 -0.68 11.30 -4.78
C ALA A 71 0.40 11.93 -3.91
N VAL A 72 1.53 12.24 -4.49
CA VAL A 72 2.70 12.81 -3.79
C VAL A 72 2.97 14.22 -4.31
N ASP A 73 3.24 15.13 -3.39
CA ASP A 73 3.71 16.49 -3.67
C ASP A 73 5.24 16.47 -3.88
N TYR A 74 5.69 16.57 -5.12
CA TYR A 74 7.10 16.46 -5.51
C TYR A 74 7.94 17.70 -5.21
N THR A 75 7.33 18.78 -4.71
CA THR A 75 8.08 19.95 -4.19
C THR A 75 8.57 19.74 -2.76
N ARG A 76 8.08 18.66 -2.10
CA ARG A 76 8.43 18.32 -0.72
C ARG A 76 9.55 17.27 -0.68
N GLN A 77 10.09 17.10 0.51
CA GLN A 77 11.07 16.05 0.79
C GLN A 77 10.65 15.22 2.01
N LEU A 78 11.05 13.97 1.99
CA LEU A 78 11.03 13.11 3.17
C LEU A 78 12.10 13.58 4.16
N LYS A 79 11.78 13.57 5.46
CA LYS A 79 12.73 13.99 6.50
C LYS A 79 12.53 13.19 7.78
N TRP A 80 13.62 12.64 8.30
CA TRP A 80 13.65 11.89 9.56
C TRP A 80 14.77 12.40 10.46
N SER A 81 14.53 12.40 11.77
CA SER A 81 15.58 12.67 12.76
C SER A 81 16.57 11.49 12.81
N LYS A 82 17.80 11.73 13.27
CA LYS A 82 18.79 10.64 13.47
C LYS A 82 18.38 9.62 14.55
N HIS A 83 17.57 10.02 15.50
CA HIS A 83 17.06 9.14 16.56
C HIS A 83 15.77 8.48 16.11
N LEU A 84 15.89 7.44 15.27
CA LEU A 84 14.75 6.67 14.76
C LEU A 84 14.39 5.55 15.73
N LYS A 85 13.09 5.33 15.90
CA LYS A 85 12.58 4.10 16.48
C LYS A 85 12.81 2.94 15.50
N PRO A 86 12.89 1.67 15.96
CA PRO A 86 13.15 0.52 15.10
C PRO A 86 12.28 0.47 13.84
N ASP A 87 10.96 0.70 13.97
CA ASP A 87 10.04 0.66 12.82
C ASP A 87 10.36 1.74 11.77
N ARG A 88 10.78 2.93 12.22
CA ARG A 88 11.18 4.03 11.32
C ARG A 88 12.54 3.76 10.67
N GLN A 89 13.44 3.10 11.39
CA GLN A 89 14.70 2.64 10.83
C GLN A 89 14.45 1.59 9.72
N ALA A 90 13.59 0.61 10.00
CA ALA A 90 13.20 -0.40 9.02
C ALA A 90 12.55 0.23 7.77
N GLU A 91 11.69 1.25 7.94
CA GLU A 91 11.11 1.97 6.81
C GLU A 91 12.16 2.72 5.99
N LEU A 92 13.13 3.35 6.63
CA LEU A 92 14.23 4.02 5.94
C LEU A 92 15.05 3.04 5.08
N GLU A 93 15.33 1.85 5.59
CA GLU A 93 16.05 0.80 4.84
C GLU A 93 15.20 0.27 3.66
N ARG A 94 13.90 0.10 3.86
CA ARG A 94 12.99 -0.27 2.75
C ARG A 94 12.98 0.78 1.65
N LEU A 95 12.93 2.07 1.99
CA LEU A 95 12.99 3.15 1.00
C LEU A 95 14.33 3.18 0.23
N ARG A 96 15.44 2.88 0.89
CA ARG A 96 16.73 2.68 0.21
C ARG A 96 16.67 1.52 -0.79
N ALA A 97 16.07 0.41 -0.38
CA ALA A 97 15.91 -0.76 -1.25
C ALA A 97 14.97 -0.47 -2.44
N ASP A 98 13.97 0.41 -2.28
CA ASP A 98 13.10 0.91 -3.34
C ASP A 98 13.83 1.92 -4.27
N GLY A 99 15.07 2.30 -3.97
CA GLY A 99 15.90 3.18 -4.78
C GLY A 99 15.93 4.64 -4.38
N HIS A 100 15.16 5.04 -3.35
CA HIS A 100 15.18 6.43 -2.87
C HIS A 100 16.59 6.87 -2.47
N GLN A 101 17.02 8.02 -2.99
CA GLN A 101 18.31 8.61 -2.68
C GLN A 101 18.23 9.32 -1.33
N ILE A 102 18.74 8.65 -0.27
CA ILE A 102 18.68 9.15 1.09
C ILE A 102 20.01 9.82 1.44
N GLU A 103 19.95 11.13 1.59
CA GLU A 103 21.05 11.94 2.08
C GLU A 103 21.07 11.97 3.61
N GLU A 104 22.26 12.09 4.16
CA GLU A 104 22.49 12.10 5.59
C GLU A 104 23.31 13.33 6.00
N ASP A 105 22.76 14.13 6.90
CA ASP A 105 23.48 15.21 7.55
C ASP A 105 23.69 14.92 9.06
N LYS A 106 24.19 15.90 9.81
CA LYS A 106 24.45 15.75 11.26
C LYS A 106 23.17 15.52 12.10
N ARG A 107 21.99 15.92 11.60
CA ARG A 107 20.72 15.92 12.36
C ARG A 107 19.63 15.07 11.75
N TYR A 108 19.65 14.91 10.43
CA TYR A 108 18.55 14.35 9.68
C TYR A 108 19.01 13.37 8.60
N PHE A 109 18.11 12.46 8.24
CA PHE A 109 18.05 11.81 6.94
C PHE A 109 17.03 12.55 6.09
N THR A 110 17.34 12.79 4.82
CA THR A 110 16.43 13.48 3.88
C THR A 110 16.42 12.75 2.53
N ALA A 111 15.29 12.78 1.83
CA ALA A 111 15.21 12.31 0.46
C ALA A 111 14.21 13.18 -0.32
N GLN A 112 14.59 13.60 -1.52
CA GLN A 112 13.64 14.18 -2.46
C GLN A 112 12.74 13.09 -3.03
N TYR A 113 11.48 13.43 -3.27
CA TYR A 113 10.61 12.55 -4.01
C TYR A 113 11.02 12.52 -5.48
N ASP A 114 11.14 11.32 -6.03
CA ASP A 114 11.34 11.04 -7.45
C ASP A 114 10.21 10.10 -7.89
N PRO A 115 9.44 10.44 -8.93
CA PRO A 115 8.32 9.62 -9.38
C PRO A 115 8.70 8.16 -9.64
N ARG A 116 9.90 7.90 -10.12
CA ARG A 116 10.41 6.55 -10.40
C ARG A 116 10.50 5.71 -9.13
N PHE A 117 11.04 6.28 -8.04
CA PHE A 117 11.18 5.56 -6.78
C PHE A 117 9.87 5.52 -5.99
N VAL A 118 9.04 6.57 -6.07
CA VAL A 118 7.68 6.57 -5.53
C VAL A 118 6.86 5.46 -6.19
N ARG A 119 6.95 5.31 -7.53
CA ARG A 119 6.30 4.22 -8.26
C ARG A 119 6.78 2.85 -7.77
N GLN A 120 8.08 2.67 -7.58
CA GLN A 120 8.64 1.42 -7.04
C GLN A 120 8.03 1.08 -5.67
N THR A 121 8.01 2.06 -4.76
CA THR A 121 7.43 1.91 -3.43
C THR A 121 5.94 1.60 -3.49
N GLN A 122 5.17 2.33 -4.29
CA GLN A 122 3.71 2.13 -4.37
C GLN A 122 3.35 0.83 -5.06
N LEU A 123 4.00 0.51 -6.19
CA LEU A 123 3.63 -0.63 -7.02
C LEU A 123 4.14 -1.96 -6.46
N TYR A 124 5.43 -2.02 -6.06
CA TYR A 124 6.06 -3.29 -5.69
C TYR A 124 6.17 -3.53 -4.18
N ARG A 125 5.77 -2.57 -3.36
CA ARG A 125 5.75 -2.73 -1.90
C ARG A 125 4.39 -2.42 -1.31
N THR A 126 3.86 -1.21 -1.53
CA THR A 126 2.61 -0.78 -0.89
C THR A 126 1.41 -1.59 -1.38
N LEU A 127 1.19 -1.69 -2.69
CA LEU A 127 0.03 -2.39 -3.23
C LEU A 127 0.00 -3.88 -2.81
N PRO A 128 1.07 -4.67 -2.95
CA PRO A 128 1.08 -6.04 -2.44
C PRO A 128 0.90 -6.14 -0.92
N HIS A 129 1.40 -5.18 -0.15
CA HIS A 129 1.23 -5.13 1.30
C HIS A 129 -0.24 -4.91 1.70
N GLU A 130 -0.92 -3.97 1.04
CA GLU A 130 -2.34 -3.71 1.30
C GLU A 130 -3.22 -4.90 0.87
N ILE A 131 -2.85 -5.57 -0.23
CA ILE A 131 -3.48 -6.85 -0.61
C ILE A 131 -3.21 -7.92 0.45
N GLY A 132 -2.01 -7.97 1.02
CA GLY A 132 -1.69 -8.89 2.13
C GLY A 132 -2.59 -8.69 3.35
N HIS A 133 -2.90 -7.45 3.72
CA HIS A 133 -3.90 -7.17 4.76
C HIS A 133 -5.28 -7.70 4.37
N TYR A 134 -5.68 -7.51 3.11
CA TYR A 134 -6.96 -7.99 2.62
C TYR A 134 -7.02 -9.53 2.61
N VAL A 135 -5.95 -10.19 2.17
CA VAL A 135 -5.85 -11.67 2.19
C VAL A 135 -6.00 -12.19 3.62
N GLN A 136 -5.34 -11.57 4.60
CA GLN A 136 -5.49 -11.97 5.99
C GLN A 136 -6.95 -11.85 6.47
N TYR A 137 -7.63 -10.76 6.09
CA TYR A 137 -9.05 -10.59 6.37
C TYR A 137 -9.89 -11.66 5.69
N LEU A 138 -9.66 -11.93 4.41
CA LEU A 138 -10.34 -12.98 3.68
C LEU A 138 -10.18 -14.35 4.37
N GLU A 139 -8.96 -14.72 4.75
CA GLU A 139 -8.66 -16.00 5.39
C GLU A 139 -9.28 -16.11 6.78
N THR A 140 -9.35 -15.01 7.52
CA THR A 140 -9.80 -15.02 8.92
C THR A 140 -11.30 -14.81 9.05
N VAL A 141 -11.92 -14.00 8.20
CA VAL A 141 -13.32 -13.57 8.34
C VAL A 141 -14.21 -14.15 7.25
N VAL A 142 -13.83 -13.99 5.98
CA VAL A 142 -14.74 -14.25 4.86
C VAL A 142 -14.78 -15.72 4.49
N ARG A 143 -13.63 -16.34 4.24
CA ARG A 143 -13.54 -17.74 3.78
C ARG A 143 -14.06 -18.78 4.80
N PRO A 144 -13.94 -18.57 6.13
CA PRO A 144 -14.51 -19.48 7.12
C PRO A 144 -16.04 -19.39 7.26
N ALA A 145 -16.69 -18.38 6.65
CA ALA A 145 -18.14 -18.20 6.76
C ALA A 145 -18.90 -19.40 6.19
N GLN A 146 -19.93 -19.84 6.92
CA GLN A 146 -20.81 -20.94 6.50
C GLN A 146 -22.11 -20.37 5.90
N PRO A 147 -22.76 -21.09 4.96
CA PRO A 147 -23.98 -20.59 4.30
C PRO A 147 -25.17 -20.34 5.27
N ASP A 148 -25.19 -21.04 6.42
CA ASP A 148 -26.23 -20.95 7.44
C ASP A 148 -25.76 -20.21 8.70
N GLU A 149 -24.62 -19.53 8.62
CA GLU A 149 -24.05 -18.77 9.73
C GLU A 149 -24.97 -17.59 10.12
N SER A 150 -25.14 -17.39 11.42
CA SER A 150 -25.84 -16.22 11.93
C SER A 150 -25.02 -14.94 11.78
N SER A 151 -25.70 -13.79 11.67
CA SER A 151 -25.03 -12.49 11.65
C SER A 151 -24.14 -12.28 12.90
N ASP A 152 -24.56 -12.78 14.06
CA ASP A 152 -23.80 -12.66 15.31
C ASP A 152 -22.48 -13.46 15.27
N GLU A 153 -22.45 -14.60 14.60
CA GLU A 153 -21.23 -15.39 14.40
C GLU A 153 -20.28 -14.70 13.47
N TRP A 154 -20.80 -14.14 12.38
CA TRP A 154 -20.02 -13.34 11.45
C TRP A 154 -19.41 -12.10 12.13
N TYR A 155 -20.21 -11.30 12.86
CA TYR A 155 -19.71 -10.13 13.58
C TYR A 155 -18.68 -10.46 14.65
N ARG A 156 -18.86 -11.58 15.39
CA ARG A 156 -17.85 -12.01 16.37
C ARG A 156 -16.50 -12.32 15.73
N ARG A 157 -16.50 -12.91 14.53
CA ARG A 157 -15.27 -13.22 13.78
C ARG A 157 -14.64 -11.95 13.22
N ASP A 158 -15.43 -11.03 12.71
CA ASP A 158 -14.98 -9.72 12.25
C ASP A 158 -14.34 -8.90 13.38
N ASP A 159 -15.03 -8.78 14.51
CA ASP A 159 -14.50 -8.11 15.71
C ASP A 159 -13.20 -8.75 16.20
N ALA A 160 -13.12 -10.08 16.19
CA ALA A 160 -11.90 -10.80 16.56
C ALA A 160 -10.73 -10.47 15.63
N TYR A 161 -10.95 -10.34 14.33
CA TYR A 161 -9.93 -9.90 13.37
C TYR A 161 -9.45 -8.48 13.68
N PHE A 162 -10.36 -7.55 13.94
CA PHE A 162 -9.98 -6.17 14.25
C PHE A 162 -9.28 -6.04 15.62
N ALA A 163 -9.49 -6.97 16.54
CA ALA A 163 -8.79 -7.09 17.81
C ALA A 163 -7.37 -7.66 17.71
N ILE A 164 -6.98 -8.27 16.57
CA ILE A 164 -5.61 -8.75 16.36
C ILE A 164 -4.63 -7.56 16.50
N PRO A 165 -3.53 -7.71 17.25
CA PRO A 165 -2.51 -6.68 17.40
C PRO A 165 -1.99 -6.18 16.05
N THR A 166 -1.83 -4.86 15.92
CA THR A 166 -1.38 -4.24 14.66
C THR A 166 -0.07 -4.84 14.15
N ASN A 167 0.89 -5.09 15.03
CA ASN A 167 2.18 -5.67 14.66
C ASN A 167 2.05 -7.08 14.05
N GLU A 168 1.06 -7.85 14.42
CA GLU A 168 0.80 -9.18 13.85
C GLU A 168 0.20 -9.04 12.43
N LYS A 169 -0.74 -8.11 12.25
CA LYS A 169 -1.31 -7.79 10.94
C LYS A 169 -0.25 -7.25 9.98
N GLU A 170 0.58 -6.32 10.44
CA GLU A 170 1.72 -5.81 9.66
C GLU A 170 2.70 -6.93 9.27
N ALA A 171 3.03 -7.82 10.20
CA ALA A 171 3.93 -8.93 9.92
C ALA A 171 3.36 -9.91 8.88
N PHE A 172 2.05 -10.14 8.87
CA PHE A 172 1.40 -10.95 7.84
C PHE A 172 1.48 -10.26 6.48
N ALA A 173 1.08 -8.99 6.40
CA ALA A 173 1.05 -8.22 5.17
C ALA A 173 2.46 -8.08 4.55
N HIS A 174 3.48 -7.83 5.37
CA HIS A 174 4.87 -7.82 4.92
C HIS A 174 5.30 -9.17 4.33
N ARG A 175 5.05 -10.28 5.04
CA ARG A 175 5.41 -11.61 4.51
C ARG A 175 4.72 -11.95 3.18
N TYR A 176 3.46 -11.54 3.03
CA TYR A 176 2.74 -11.71 1.77
C TYR A 176 3.40 -10.91 0.64
N ALA A 177 3.63 -9.62 0.87
CA ALA A 177 4.25 -8.73 -0.11
C ALA A 177 5.67 -9.18 -0.50
N ASP A 178 6.50 -9.53 0.48
CA ASP A 178 7.87 -9.97 0.27
C ASP A 178 7.90 -11.24 -0.59
N ARG A 179 7.12 -12.27 -0.23
CA ARG A 179 7.02 -13.52 -1.00
C ARG A 179 6.55 -13.29 -2.42
N PHE A 180 5.51 -12.48 -2.60
CA PHE A 180 5.01 -12.13 -3.93
C PHE A 180 6.08 -11.43 -4.77
N CYS A 181 6.74 -10.42 -4.21
CA CYS A 181 7.76 -9.67 -4.93
C CYS A 181 9.02 -10.49 -5.22
N GLU A 182 9.41 -11.41 -4.33
CA GLU A 182 10.51 -12.34 -4.57
C GLU A 182 10.21 -13.26 -5.75
N ASP A 183 9.04 -13.93 -5.76
CA ASP A 183 8.61 -14.77 -6.88
C ASP A 183 8.59 -14.00 -8.21
N MET A 184 8.05 -12.78 -8.19
CA MET A 184 7.98 -11.94 -9.39
C MET A 184 9.37 -11.53 -9.89
N LYS A 185 10.31 -11.23 -9.01
CA LYS A 185 11.71 -10.93 -9.37
C LYS A 185 12.42 -12.14 -9.92
N GLU A 186 12.28 -13.31 -9.30
CA GLU A 186 12.88 -14.58 -9.78
C GLU A 186 12.39 -14.95 -11.17
N ARG A 187 11.13 -14.65 -11.48
CA ARG A 187 10.53 -14.86 -12.80
C ARG A 187 10.87 -13.77 -13.81
N GLY A 188 11.58 -12.71 -13.41
CA GLY A 188 11.95 -11.59 -14.26
C GLY A 188 10.77 -10.72 -14.69
N LEU A 189 9.68 -10.71 -13.93
CA LEU A 189 8.44 -9.98 -14.25
C LEU A 189 8.44 -8.58 -13.65
N ILE A 190 9.19 -8.33 -12.58
CA ILE A 190 9.38 -7.01 -11.99
C ILE A 190 10.87 -6.73 -11.75
N PRO A 191 11.31 -5.45 -11.76
CA PRO A 191 10.53 -4.28 -12.15
C PRO A 191 10.29 -4.26 -13.68
N PHE A 192 9.11 -3.86 -14.10
CA PHE A 192 8.82 -3.57 -15.51
C PHE A 192 8.85 -2.06 -15.80
N ALA A 193 9.01 -1.70 -17.08
CA ALA A 193 9.01 -0.30 -17.51
C ALA A 193 7.66 0.38 -17.19
N PRO A 194 7.66 1.68 -16.84
CA PRO A 194 6.42 2.42 -16.62
C PRO A 194 5.49 2.35 -17.83
N LEU A 195 4.21 2.12 -17.56
CA LEU A 195 3.17 2.09 -18.57
C LEU A 195 2.40 3.42 -18.51
N HIS A 196 2.49 4.23 -19.57
CA HIS A 196 1.85 5.55 -19.66
C HIS A 196 2.14 6.45 -18.43
N PRO A 197 3.41 6.75 -18.13
CA PRO A 197 3.77 7.54 -16.96
C PRO A 197 3.18 8.96 -17.03
N THR A 198 2.69 9.46 -15.91
CA THR A 198 2.07 10.80 -15.82
C THR A 198 3.09 11.93 -15.61
N TRP A 199 4.38 11.60 -15.48
CA TRP A 199 5.46 12.53 -15.15
C TRP A 199 6.46 12.78 -16.31
N GLU A 200 6.22 12.22 -17.49
CA GLU A 200 7.00 12.47 -18.72
C GLU A 200 6.46 13.65 -19.53
#